data_ffba3c08b1bc321bc962024381c7c599
#
_entry.id   ffba3c08b1bc321bc962024381c7c599
#
_cell.length_a   1.000
_cell.length_b   1.000
_cell.length_c   1.000
_cell.angle_alpha   90.00
_cell.angle_beta   90.00
_cell.angle_gamma   90.00
#
_symmetry.space_group_name_H-M   'P 1'
#
loop_
_entity.id
_entity.type
_entity.pdbx_description
1 polymer ?
#
loop_
_entity_poly.entity_id
_entity_poly.type
_entity_poly.pdbx_seq_one_letter_code
_entity_poly.pdbx_strand_id
1 'polypeptide(L)'
;MTGKWWLWIAVMASAFDGTTATSAQPATPRAITNTAGLRLVVDADNARPVLRVLLPGKSESDRSIEVIFPEHVSGRRHAQADVEQLYLFRPGSSGARPAWRQQGQAVVYDMELAGAVRLMARATLEDDGVRFRYEFRNRSTVSYDMIYAVTDPRLTSSFHDVRLERTYVHHADGFDLLGSETPARLSMPLTNWLPARYLVSFTWPVPSQRVERRGDGITYYNKSRAVDEPFIATLSADRAWVVASVARDVGNVWSNPELTCQHVDPQVPLAGNGQAVTEIKMLIVRGSLADAHSRAVAQRMSLK
;
A
#
# COMPACT_ATOMS: atom_id res chain seq x y z
N MET A 1 -7.97 28.64 -85.21
CA MET A 1 -7.90 27.19 -85.20
C MET A 1 -7.25 26.78 -83.89
N THR A 2 -8.05 26.39 -82.95
CA THR A 2 -7.64 26.15 -81.53
C THR A 2 -7.77 24.69 -81.24
N GLY A 3 -6.65 24.02 -81.07
CA GLY A 3 -6.59 22.61 -80.67
C GLY A 3 -6.53 22.49 -79.16
N LYS A 4 -7.57 21.86 -78.54
CA LYS A 4 -7.60 21.51 -77.13
C LYS A 4 -6.99 20.12 -76.93
N TRP A 5 -5.93 20.04 -76.13
CA TRP A 5 -5.36 18.77 -75.62
C TRP A 5 -5.96 18.43 -74.27
N TRP A 6 -6.59 17.24 -74.11
CA TRP A 6 -7.07 16.72 -72.89
C TRP A 6 -6.01 15.78 -72.31
N LEU A 7 -5.47 16.15 -71.14
CA LEU A 7 -4.58 15.26 -70.36
C LEU A 7 -5.44 14.43 -69.44
N TRP A 8 -5.37 13.09 -69.59
CA TRP A 8 -5.95 12.15 -68.65
C TRP A 8 -4.94 11.89 -67.53
N ILE A 9 -5.25 12.29 -66.27
CA ILE A 9 -4.50 11.91 -65.09
C ILE A 9 -5.14 10.64 -64.52
N ALA A 10 -4.42 9.50 -64.60
CA ALA A 10 -4.79 8.27 -63.94
C ALA A 10 -4.43 8.38 -62.46
N VAL A 11 -5.42 8.46 -61.59
CA VAL A 11 -5.24 8.38 -60.12
C VAL A 11 -5.14 6.91 -59.77
N MET A 12 -3.93 6.45 -59.41
CA MET A 12 -3.73 5.15 -58.79
C MET A 12 -4.15 5.25 -57.32
N ALA A 13 -5.26 4.64 -56.96
CA ALA A 13 -5.67 4.46 -55.58
C ALA A 13 -4.84 3.30 -54.96
N SER A 14 -3.85 3.62 -54.16
CA SER A 14 -3.16 2.65 -53.33
C SER A 14 -4.08 2.29 -52.15
N ALA A 15 -4.60 1.08 -52.15
CA ALA A 15 -5.29 0.50 -51.01
C ALA A 15 -4.25 0.26 -49.91
N PHE A 16 -4.26 1.08 -48.87
CA PHE A 16 -3.58 0.78 -47.62
C PHE A 16 -4.42 -0.25 -46.86
N ASP A 17 -4.02 -1.52 -46.88
CA ASP A 17 -4.49 -2.52 -45.95
C ASP A 17 -4.01 -2.12 -44.53
N GLY A 18 -4.82 -1.34 -43.87
CA GLY A 18 -4.64 -1.00 -42.46
C GLY A 18 -4.92 -2.26 -41.61
N THR A 19 -3.94 -3.12 -41.39
CA THR A 19 -3.98 -4.10 -40.33
C THR A 19 -4.00 -3.36 -39.00
N THR A 20 -5.19 -3.14 -38.44
CA THR A 20 -5.37 -2.70 -37.05
C THR A 20 -4.80 -3.78 -36.16
N ALA A 21 -3.58 -3.57 -35.66
CA ALA A 21 -3.03 -4.38 -34.60
C ALA A 21 -3.95 -4.22 -33.38
N THR A 22 -4.83 -5.17 -33.17
CA THR A 22 -5.63 -5.27 -31.94
C THR A 22 -4.61 -5.50 -30.83
N SER A 23 -4.32 -4.46 -30.02
CA SER A 23 -3.50 -4.62 -28.84
C SER A 23 -4.23 -5.58 -27.90
N ALA A 24 -3.74 -6.81 -27.82
CA ALA A 24 -4.27 -7.80 -26.89
C ALA A 24 -4.19 -7.19 -25.49
N GLN A 25 -5.33 -7.07 -24.83
CA GLN A 25 -5.39 -6.63 -23.45
C GLN A 25 -4.53 -7.62 -22.63
N PRO A 26 -3.60 -7.14 -21.79
CA PRO A 26 -2.75 -8.04 -21.03
C PRO A 26 -3.62 -8.99 -20.21
N ALA A 27 -3.34 -10.26 -20.28
CA ALA A 27 -4.08 -11.27 -19.53
C ALA A 27 -3.96 -10.98 -18.03
N THR A 28 -5.09 -11.09 -17.32
CA THR A 28 -5.11 -10.95 -15.85
C THR A 28 -4.07 -11.89 -15.23
N PRO A 29 -3.20 -11.39 -14.33
CA PRO A 29 -2.24 -12.24 -13.65
C PRO A 29 -2.91 -13.42 -12.95
N ARG A 30 -2.33 -14.62 -13.11
CA ARG A 30 -2.80 -15.79 -12.37
C ARG A 30 -2.41 -15.67 -10.90
N ALA A 31 -3.12 -16.40 -10.03
CA ALA A 31 -2.72 -16.54 -8.63
C ALA A 31 -1.28 -17.08 -8.55
N ILE A 32 -0.41 -16.37 -7.84
CA ILE A 32 0.97 -16.80 -7.57
C ILE A 32 0.96 -17.54 -6.24
N THR A 33 1.62 -18.69 -6.17
CA THR A 33 1.71 -19.52 -4.97
C THR A 33 3.18 -19.70 -4.59
N ASN A 34 3.50 -19.56 -3.30
CA ASN A 34 4.84 -19.85 -2.76
C ASN A 34 4.93 -21.27 -2.17
N THR A 35 6.12 -21.64 -1.69
CA THR A 35 6.40 -22.95 -1.09
C THR A 35 5.65 -23.19 0.23
N ALA A 36 5.30 -22.14 0.95
CA ALA A 36 4.53 -22.19 2.20
C ALA A 36 3.00 -22.31 1.95
N GLY A 37 2.56 -22.29 0.67
CA GLY A 37 1.15 -22.37 0.30
C GLY A 37 0.39 -21.05 0.41
N LEU A 38 1.07 -19.93 0.67
CA LEU A 38 0.47 -18.60 0.54
C LEU A 38 0.21 -18.32 -0.94
N ARG A 39 -0.87 -17.60 -1.22
CA ARG A 39 -1.20 -17.21 -2.59
C ARG A 39 -1.44 -15.70 -2.68
N LEU A 40 -0.84 -15.07 -3.71
CA LEU A 40 -1.07 -13.67 -4.05
C LEU A 40 -2.02 -13.60 -5.24
N VAL A 41 -3.13 -12.90 -5.10
CA VAL A 41 -4.19 -12.75 -6.10
C VAL A 41 -4.42 -11.28 -6.38
N VAL A 42 -4.48 -10.93 -7.67
CA VAL A 42 -4.84 -9.58 -8.13
C VAL A 42 -6.36 -9.49 -8.28
N ASP A 43 -6.98 -8.45 -7.73
CA ASP A 43 -8.37 -8.10 -8.03
C ASP A 43 -8.41 -7.20 -9.28
N ALA A 44 -8.32 -7.82 -10.46
CA ALA A 44 -8.20 -7.10 -11.73
C ALA A 44 -9.47 -6.34 -12.13
N ASP A 45 -10.61 -6.68 -11.57
CA ASP A 45 -11.88 -5.99 -11.83
C ASP A 45 -12.06 -4.73 -10.97
N ASN A 46 -11.23 -4.58 -9.94
CA ASN A 46 -11.25 -3.41 -9.08
C ASN A 46 -10.60 -2.21 -9.79
N ALA A 47 -11.24 -1.06 -9.71
CA ALA A 47 -10.65 0.19 -10.21
C ALA A 47 -9.47 0.67 -9.36
N ARG A 48 -9.40 0.24 -8.08
CA ARG A 48 -8.26 0.44 -7.19
C ARG A 48 -7.21 -0.65 -7.42
N PRO A 49 -5.94 -0.39 -7.11
CA PRO A 49 -4.90 -1.42 -7.11
C PRO A 49 -5.03 -2.35 -5.90
N VAL A 50 -5.91 -3.34 -5.98
CA VAL A 50 -6.22 -4.26 -4.88
C VAL A 50 -5.57 -5.61 -5.12
N LEU A 51 -4.91 -6.12 -4.07
CA LEU A 51 -4.36 -7.46 -3.96
C LEU A 51 -5.02 -8.21 -2.80
N ARG A 52 -5.07 -9.52 -2.91
CA ARG A 52 -5.45 -10.40 -1.78
C ARG A 52 -4.34 -11.40 -1.51
N VAL A 53 -4.08 -11.64 -0.23
CA VAL A 53 -3.16 -12.72 0.17
C VAL A 53 -3.97 -13.78 0.87
N LEU A 54 -3.94 -14.98 0.31
CA LEU A 54 -4.71 -16.11 0.80
C LEU A 54 -3.81 -17.03 1.61
N LEU A 55 -4.27 -17.40 2.79
CA LEU A 55 -3.63 -18.44 3.60
C LEU A 55 -3.76 -19.82 2.93
N PRO A 56 -2.91 -20.79 3.28
CA PRO A 56 -3.01 -22.16 2.79
C PRO A 56 -4.41 -22.74 3.00
N GLY A 57 -4.96 -23.35 1.96
CA GLY A 57 -6.28 -23.98 1.98
C GLY A 57 -7.48 -23.02 1.85
N LYS A 58 -7.27 -21.69 1.82
CA LYS A 58 -8.36 -20.73 1.60
C LYS A 58 -8.76 -20.64 0.13
N SER A 59 -10.04 -20.37 -0.13
CA SER A 59 -10.56 -20.16 -1.49
C SER A 59 -10.18 -18.79 -2.03
N GLU A 60 -10.32 -18.59 -3.35
CA GLU A 60 -10.07 -17.27 -3.98
C GLU A 60 -11.11 -16.20 -3.58
N SER A 61 -12.22 -16.60 -2.99
CA SER A 61 -13.21 -15.67 -2.43
C SER A 61 -12.84 -15.15 -1.04
N ASP A 62 -11.81 -15.71 -0.38
CA ASP A 62 -11.35 -15.25 0.93
C ASP A 62 -10.79 -13.82 0.81
N ARG A 63 -11.23 -12.95 1.70
CA ARG A 63 -10.81 -11.54 1.77
C ARG A 63 -10.19 -11.19 3.13
N SER A 64 -9.74 -12.19 3.87
CA SER A 64 -9.19 -11.99 5.22
C SER A 64 -7.98 -11.04 5.23
N ILE A 65 -7.20 -11.01 4.15
CA ILE A 65 -6.06 -10.11 3.97
C ILE A 65 -6.19 -9.48 2.59
N GLU A 66 -6.75 -8.29 2.54
CA GLU A 66 -6.84 -7.45 1.35
C GLU A 66 -5.86 -6.29 1.47
N VAL A 67 -5.17 -5.92 0.40
CA VAL A 67 -4.18 -4.84 0.41
C VAL A 67 -4.47 -3.88 -0.73
N ILE A 68 -4.69 -2.60 -0.41
CA ILE A 68 -4.70 -1.53 -1.41
C ILE A 68 -3.26 -1.05 -1.58
N PHE A 69 -2.78 -1.07 -2.82
CA PHE A 69 -1.35 -0.93 -3.12
C PHE A 69 -1.08 -0.03 -4.34
N PRO A 70 -0.95 1.31 -4.13
CA PRO A 70 -1.19 2.08 -2.90
C PRO A 70 -2.65 2.50 -2.74
N GLU A 71 -3.02 2.89 -1.51
CA GLU A 71 -4.26 3.60 -1.25
C GLU A 71 -4.19 5.03 -1.80
N HIS A 72 -3.10 5.72 -1.51
CA HIS A 72 -2.77 7.04 -2.06
C HIS A 72 -1.26 7.26 -2.10
N VAL A 73 -0.84 8.28 -2.86
CA VAL A 73 0.53 8.78 -2.88
C VAL A 73 0.51 10.26 -2.54
N SER A 74 1.34 10.65 -1.60
CA SER A 74 1.46 12.03 -1.15
C SER A 74 2.89 12.53 -1.27
N GLY A 75 3.04 13.83 -1.50
CA GLY A 75 4.34 14.49 -1.58
C GLY A 75 4.31 15.85 -0.90
N ARG A 76 5.45 16.31 -0.45
CA ARG A 76 5.66 17.66 0.08
C ARG A 76 6.92 18.25 -0.51
N ARG A 77 6.83 19.45 -1.06
CA ARG A 77 7.95 20.08 -1.79
C ARG A 77 9.04 20.60 -0.88
N HIS A 78 8.67 21.18 0.27
CA HIS A 78 9.59 21.66 1.32
C HIS A 78 8.88 21.66 2.66
N ALA A 79 9.62 21.74 3.75
CA ALA A 79 9.10 21.53 5.11
C ALA A 79 7.90 22.41 5.53
N GLN A 80 7.77 23.61 4.94
CA GLN A 80 6.68 24.54 5.19
C GLN A 80 5.53 24.45 4.19
N ALA A 81 5.66 23.60 3.15
CA ALA A 81 4.59 23.41 2.17
C ALA A 81 3.55 22.41 2.70
N ASP A 82 2.32 22.55 2.21
CA ASP A 82 1.29 21.55 2.43
C ASP A 82 1.62 20.23 1.75
N VAL A 83 1.07 19.15 2.28
CA VAL A 83 1.15 17.83 1.67
C VAL A 83 0.21 17.78 0.47
N GLU A 84 0.76 17.53 -0.72
CA GLU A 84 0.02 17.38 -1.97
C GLU A 84 -0.39 15.92 -2.17
N GLN A 85 -1.64 15.68 -2.60
CA GLN A 85 -2.09 14.37 -3.05
C GLN A 85 -1.69 14.16 -4.51
N LEU A 86 -0.65 13.36 -4.76
CA LEU A 86 -0.18 13.03 -6.11
C LEU A 86 -1.03 11.94 -6.77
N TYR A 87 -1.59 11.06 -5.96
CA TYR A 87 -2.59 10.07 -6.34
C TYR A 87 -3.56 9.86 -5.19
N LEU A 88 -4.84 9.93 -5.49
CA LEU A 88 -5.93 9.54 -4.59
C LEU A 88 -7.03 8.91 -5.45
N PHE A 89 -7.39 7.68 -5.14
CA PHE A 89 -8.52 7.04 -5.80
C PHE A 89 -9.82 7.80 -5.47
N ARG A 90 -10.52 8.20 -6.54
CA ARG A 90 -11.85 8.81 -6.41
C ARG A 90 -12.87 7.94 -7.13
N PRO A 91 -13.91 7.42 -6.44
CA PRO A 91 -14.99 6.69 -7.10
C PRO A 91 -15.59 7.50 -8.25
N GLY A 92 -15.81 6.86 -9.40
CA GLY A 92 -16.34 7.52 -10.59
C GLY A 92 -15.34 8.36 -11.40
N SER A 93 -14.09 8.50 -10.94
CA SER A 93 -13.03 9.05 -11.78
C SER A 93 -12.70 8.07 -12.91
N SER A 94 -12.49 8.59 -14.12
CA SER A 94 -12.12 7.81 -15.30
C SER A 94 -10.68 7.29 -15.28
N GLY A 95 -10.07 7.18 -14.11
CA GLY A 95 -8.73 6.61 -13.94
C GLY A 95 -8.67 5.21 -14.51
N ALA A 96 -7.69 4.94 -15.37
CA ALA A 96 -7.48 3.63 -15.91
C ALA A 96 -7.23 2.63 -14.76
N ARG A 97 -7.86 1.46 -14.83
CA ARG A 97 -7.55 0.34 -13.93
C ARG A 97 -6.07 0.02 -14.03
N PRO A 98 -5.41 -0.41 -12.93
CA PRO A 98 -4.02 -0.83 -12.99
C PRO A 98 -3.82 -1.93 -14.04
N ALA A 99 -2.91 -1.70 -15.00
CA ALA A 99 -2.55 -2.70 -16.00
C ALA A 99 -1.54 -3.70 -15.39
N TRP A 100 -2.05 -4.64 -14.62
CA TRP A 100 -1.25 -5.63 -13.93
C TRP A 100 -0.49 -6.55 -14.87
N ARG A 101 0.77 -6.81 -14.56
CA ARG A 101 1.64 -7.77 -15.25
C ARG A 101 2.27 -8.70 -14.22
N GLN A 102 2.34 -9.98 -14.53
CA GLN A 102 3.07 -10.95 -13.72
C GLN A 102 4.53 -11.04 -14.15
N GLN A 103 5.45 -11.05 -13.19
CA GLN A 103 6.89 -11.22 -13.39
C GLN A 103 7.44 -12.20 -12.35
N GLY A 104 7.46 -13.49 -12.69
CA GLY A 104 7.84 -14.55 -11.76
C GLY A 104 6.90 -14.61 -10.54
N GLN A 105 7.46 -14.46 -9.35
CA GLN A 105 6.73 -14.40 -8.07
C GLN A 105 6.18 -13.00 -7.74
N ALA A 106 6.20 -12.07 -8.68
CA ALA A 106 5.72 -10.71 -8.46
C ALA A 106 4.59 -10.34 -9.42
N VAL A 107 3.75 -9.41 -8.98
CA VAL A 107 2.84 -8.63 -9.81
C VAL A 107 3.29 -7.17 -9.80
N VAL A 108 3.20 -6.52 -10.96
CA VAL A 108 3.66 -5.15 -11.17
C VAL A 108 2.66 -4.36 -12.00
N TYR A 109 2.61 -3.06 -11.77
CA TYR A 109 1.96 -2.11 -12.65
C TYR A 109 2.64 -0.75 -12.56
N ASP A 110 2.37 0.10 -13.54
CA ASP A 110 2.87 1.49 -13.58
C ASP A 110 1.69 2.45 -13.58
N MET A 111 1.87 3.62 -13.01
CA MET A 111 0.94 4.74 -13.12
C MET A 111 1.66 6.07 -13.19
N GLU A 112 1.07 7.01 -13.91
CA GLU A 112 1.48 8.42 -13.89
C GLU A 112 0.74 9.12 -12.75
N LEU A 113 1.49 9.81 -11.90
CA LEU A 113 0.98 10.61 -10.80
C LEU A 113 0.92 12.08 -11.19
N ALA A 114 0.25 12.89 -10.40
CA ALA A 114 0.36 14.34 -10.51
C ALA A 114 1.82 14.80 -10.36
N GLY A 115 2.13 16.03 -10.80
CA GLY A 115 3.47 16.61 -10.67
C GLY A 115 4.57 15.95 -11.52
N ALA A 116 4.20 15.26 -12.61
CA ALA A 116 5.12 14.55 -13.52
C ALA A 116 5.96 13.47 -12.83
N VAL A 117 5.40 12.82 -11.83
CA VAL A 117 6.00 11.66 -11.14
C VAL A 117 5.41 10.38 -11.72
N ARG A 118 6.27 9.45 -12.12
CA ARG A 118 5.86 8.08 -12.46
C ARG A 118 6.10 7.17 -11.26
N LEU A 119 5.12 6.34 -10.96
CA LEU A 119 5.20 5.25 -9.99
C LEU A 119 5.27 3.91 -10.72
N MET A 120 6.21 3.05 -10.34
CA MET A 120 6.17 1.62 -10.58
C MET A 120 5.95 0.91 -9.23
N ALA A 121 4.89 0.12 -9.16
CA ALA A 121 4.50 -0.63 -7.97
C ALA A 121 4.71 -2.13 -8.22
N ARG A 122 5.39 -2.80 -7.30
CA ARG A 122 5.72 -4.23 -7.35
C ARG A 122 5.37 -4.90 -6.03
N ALA A 123 4.55 -5.95 -6.07
CA ALA A 123 4.31 -6.84 -4.95
C ALA A 123 4.91 -8.21 -5.26
N THR A 124 5.87 -8.66 -4.46
CA THR A 124 6.57 -9.95 -4.61
C THR A 124 6.13 -10.88 -3.50
N LEU A 125 5.59 -12.05 -3.87
CA LEU A 125 5.29 -13.11 -2.91
C LEU A 125 6.60 -13.81 -2.53
N GLU A 126 6.96 -13.72 -1.26
CA GLU A 126 8.12 -14.39 -0.64
C GLU A 126 7.63 -15.53 0.26
N ASP A 127 8.51 -16.37 0.78
CA ASP A 127 8.12 -17.58 1.55
C ASP A 127 7.29 -17.27 2.80
N ASP A 128 7.50 -16.11 3.41
CA ASP A 128 6.85 -15.72 4.67
C ASP A 128 5.92 -14.49 4.54
N GLY A 129 5.50 -14.14 3.32
CA GLY A 129 4.60 -13.02 3.10
C GLY A 129 4.83 -12.28 1.80
N VAL A 130 4.57 -10.97 1.78
CA VAL A 130 4.66 -10.14 0.58
C VAL A 130 5.58 -8.95 0.82
N ARG A 131 6.52 -8.70 -0.11
CA ARG A 131 7.30 -7.48 -0.17
C ARG A 131 6.65 -6.53 -1.15
N PHE A 132 6.31 -5.36 -0.70
CA PHE A 132 5.79 -4.24 -1.48
C PHE A 132 6.92 -3.26 -1.77
N ARG A 133 7.05 -2.85 -3.02
CA ARG A 133 8.08 -1.92 -3.47
C ARG A 133 7.47 -0.85 -4.36
N TYR A 134 7.78 0.39 -4.08
CA TYR A 134 7.43 1.55 -4.88
C TYR A 134 8.68 2.22 -5.41
N GLU A 135 8.74 2.42 -6.71
CA GLU A 135 9.79 3.16 -7.38
C GLU A 135 9.19 4.44 -7.97
N PHE A 136 9.62 5.57 -7.44
CA PHE A 136 9.22 6.89 -7.89
C PHE A 136 10.25 7.44 -8.87
N ARG A 137 9.81 7.96 -10.01
CA ARG A 137 10.65 8.66 -10.97
C ARG A 137 10.08 10.05 -11.22
N ASN A 138 10.77 11.07 -10.75
CA ASN A 138 10.42 12.46 -10.98
C ASN A 138 10.93 12.89 -12.37
N ARG A 139 10.04 13.34 -13.23
CA ARG A 139 10.36 13.84 -14.59
C ARG A 139 10.35 15.37 -14.66
N SER A 140 10.12 16.04 -13.52
CA SER A 140 10.20 17.49 -13.41
C SER A 140 11.50 17.91 -12.74
N THR A 141 11.83 19.19 -12.84
CA THR A 141 12.98 19.79 -12.13
C THR A 141 12.67 20.12 -10.67
N VAL A 142 11.39 20.05 -10.26
CA VAL A 142 10.94 20.36 -8.90
C VAL A 142 11.17 19.17 -7.99
N SER A 143 11.90 19.38 -6.89
CA SER A 143 12.13 18.36 -5.86
C SER A 143 10.97 18.25 -4.88
N TYR A 144 10.86 17.09 -4.24
CA TYR A 144 10.06 16.84 -3.04
C TYR A 144 11.00 16.52 -1.89
N ASP A 145 10.83 17.16 -0.74
CA ASP A 145 11.56 16.82 0.49
C ASP A 145 11.01 15.53 1.10
N MET A 146 9.78 15.18 0.75
CA MET A 146 9.09 13.97 1.20
C MET A 146 8.14 13.47 0.10
N ILE A 147 8.24 12.18 -0.23
CA ILE A 147 7.23 11.43 -0.99
C ILE A 147 7.01 10.08 -0.32
N TYR A 148 5.77 9.61 -0.30
CA TYR A 148 5.41 8.29 0.19
C TYR A 148 4.17 7.75 -0.50
N ALA A 149 4.09 6.43 -0.56
CA ALA A 149 2.90 5.70 -0.99
C ALA A 149 2.37 4.90 0.20
N VAL A 150 1.08 5.00 0.46
CA VAL A 150 0.44 4.28 1.56
C VAL A 150 0.04 2.89 1.10
N THR A 151 0.64 1.87 1.70
CA THR A 151 0.17 0.49 1.60
C THR A 151 -0.88 0.28 2.68
N ASP A 152 -2.07 -0.16 2.29
CA ASP A 152 -3.21 -0.31 3.21
C ASP A 152 -3.65 -1.77 3.29
N PRO A 153 -2.98 -2.61 4.13
CA PRO A 153 -3.46 -3.94 4.47
C PRO A 153 -4.72 -3.83 5.33
N ARG A 154 -5.84 -4.32 4.81
CA ARG A 154 -7.13 -4.38 5.49
C ARG A 154 -7.38 -5.79 5.95
N LEU A 155 -7.45 -5.96 7.26
CA LEU A 155 -7.58 -7.26 7.87
C LEU A 155 -9.03 -7.50 8.28
N THR A 156 -9.63 -8.55 7.72
CA THR A 156 -11.03 -8.91 7.97
C THR A 156 -11.17 -10.33 8.51
N SER A 157 -12.37 -10.80 8.70
CA SER A 157 -12.66 -12.17 9.17
C SER A 157 -11.89 -12.52 10.45
N SER A 158 -11.07 -13.56 10.44
CA SER A 158 -10.31 -14.01 11.61
C SER A 158 -9.27 -13.01 12.12
N PHE A 159 -8.85 -12.04 11.30
CA PHE A 159 -7.91 -11.00 11.68
C PHE A 159 -8.58 -9.67 12.07
N HIS A 160 -9.88 -9.51 11.83
CA HIS A 160 -10.57 -8.28 12.18
C HIS A 160 -10.51 -8.02 13.68
N ASP A 161 -9.99 -6.87 14.08
CA ASP A 161 -9.70 -6.52 15.47
C ASP A 161 -10.12 -5.08 15.80
N VAL A 162 -11.41 -4.79 15.64
CA VAL A 162 -11.98 -3.46 15.88
C VAL A 162 -11.73 -2.92 17.30
N ARG A 163 -11.43 -3.80 18.26
CA ARG A 163 -11.15 -3.42 19.64
C ARG A 163 -9.65 -3.32 19.95
N LEU A 164 -8.76 -3.62 18.98
CA LEU A 164 -7.30 -3.66 19.15
C LEU A 164 -6.83 -4.51 20.34
N GLU A 165 -7.48 -5.65 20.55
CA GLU A 165 -7.16 -6.63 21.61
C GLU A 165 -6.14 -7.67 21.16
N ARG A 166 -5.81 -7.67 19.85
CA ARG A 166 -4.89 -8.61 19.19
C ARG A 166 -3.90 -7.90 18.25
N THR A 167 -3.89 -6.55 18.25
CA THR A 167 -2.98 -5.73 17.46
C THR A 167 -1.90 -5.16 18.36
N TYR A 168 -0.64 -5.49 18.05
CA TYR A 168 0.53 -5.27 18.89
C TYR A 168 1.58 -4.43 18.16
N VAL A 169 2.35 -3.71 18.97
CA VAL A 169 3.60 -3.04 18.62
C VAL A 169 4.70 -3.55 19.56
N HIS A 170 5.97 -3.25 19.25
CA HIS A 170 7.10 -3.66 20.07
C HIS A 170 7.80 -2.45 20.69
N HIS A 171 8.09 -2.52 21.96
CA HIS A 171 8.90 -1.59 22.75
C HIS A 171 10.10 -2.34 23.33
N ALA A 172 11.10 -1.63 23.83
CA ALA A 172 12.32 -2.22 24.38
C ALA A 172 12.08 -3.24 25.51
N ASP A 173 10.94 -3.18 26.17
CA ASP A 173 10.51 -4.12 27.23
C ASP A 173 9.53 -5.19 26.73
N GLY A 174 9.28 -5.28 25.41
CA GLY A 174 8.47 -6.32 24.79
C GLY A 174 7.22 -5.80 24.06
N PHE A 175 6.31 -6.73 23.77
CA PHE A 175 5.06 -6.43 23.05
C PHE A 175 4.05 -5.73 23.95
N ASP A 176 3.39 -4.72 23.36
CA ASP A 176 2.25 -4.07 23.98
C ASP A 176 1.12 -3.92 22.94
N LEU A 177 -0.12 -3.91 23.42
CA LEU A 177 -1.26 -3.61 22.56
C LEU A 177 -1.17 -2.19 22.02
N LEU A 178 -1.42 -2.00 20.73
CA LEU A 178 -1.45 -0.65 20.14
C LEU A 178 -2.43 0.27 20.88
N GLY A 179 -3.56 -0.26 21.31
CA GLY A 179 -4.59 0.48 22.03
C GLY A 179 -4.54 0.40 23.56
N SER A 180 -3.45 -0.04 24.19
CA SER A 180 -3.38 -0.29 25.65
C SER A 180 -3.64 0.97 26.50
N GLU A 181 -3.25 2.13 26.02
CA GLU A 181 -3.37 3.41 26.74
C GLU A 181 -4.70 4.14 26.48
N THR A 182 -5.71 3.46 25.96
CA THR A 182 -6.99 4.07 25.61
C THR A 182 -8.12 3.52 26.49
N PRO A 183 -8.27 3.99 27.73
CA PRO A 183 -9.30 3.49 28.65
C PRO A 183 -10.72 3.65 28.09
N ALA A 184 -10.97 4.73 27.34
CA ALA A 184 -12.27 5.04 26.76
C ALA A 184 -12.82 3.90 25.87
N ARG A 185 -11.96 3.17 25.15
CA ARG A 185 -12.38 2.02 24.33
C ARG A 185 -13.02 0.88 25.12
N LEU A 186 -12.72 0.78 26.40
CA LEU A 186 -13.21 -0.28 27.28
C LEU A 186 -14.57 0.03 27.89
N SER A 187 -14.91 1.33 28.00
CA SER A 187 -16.10 1.80 28.70
C SER A 187 -17.17 2.40 27.80
N MET A 188 -16.85 2.72 26.54
CA MET A 188 -17.79 3.34 25.58
C MET A 188 -18.20 2.36 24.47
N PRO A 189 -19.44 2.45 23.97
CA PRO A 189 -19.83 1.77 22.73
C PRO A 189 -18.89 2.14 21.58
N LEU A 190 -18.58 1.20 20.69
CA LEU A 190 -17.70 1.42 19.54
C LEU A 190 -18.11 2.63 18.68
N THR A 191 -19.41 2.84 18.51
CA THR A 191 -19.95 3.98 17.76
C THR A 191 -19.58 5.34 18.32
N ASN A 192 -19.20 5.43 19.59
CA ASN A 192 -18.90 6.70 20.24
C ASN A 192 -17.44 7.12 20.07
N TRP A 193 -16.54 6.22 19.71
CA TRP A 193 -15.11 6.52 19.56
C TRP A 193 -14.56 6.22 18.16
N LEU A 194 -15.34 5.63 17.27
CA LEU A 194 -15.01 5.49 15.86
C LEU A 194 -15.59 6.67 15.05
N PRO A 195 -14.97 7.11 13.95
CA PRO A 195 -13.69 6.62 13.46
C PRO A 195 -12.49 7.08 14.31
N ALA A 196 -11.49 6.23 14.41
CA ALA A 196 -10.31 6.48 15.22
C ALA A 196 -9.02 6.08 14.52
N ARG A 197 -7.90 6.69 14.96
CA ARG A 197 -6.54 6.36 14.55
C ARG A 197 -5.69 6.18 15.80
N TYR A 198 -5.00 5.05 15.87
CA TYR A 198 -4.09 4.73 16.96
C TYR A 198 -2.66 4.80 16.45
N LEU A 199 -1.85 5.69 17.02
CA LEU A 199 -0.51 6.00 16.55
C LEU A 199 0.52 5.75 17.66
N VAL A 200 1.69 5.33 17.23
CA VAL A 200 2.88 5.24 18.07
C VAL A 200 4.08 5.77 17.29
N SER A 201 4.85 6.64 17.90
CA SER A 201 6.04 7.23 17.28
C SER A 201 7.16 6.20 17.16
N PHE A 202 7.92 6.30 16.08
CA PHE A 202 9.21 5.63 15.93
C PHE A 202 10.34 6.67 15.84
N THR A 203 10.40 7.44 14.76
CA THR A 203 11.40 8.52 14.62
C THR A 203 10.80 9.92 14.86
N TRP A 204 9.49 10.07 14.82
CA TRP A 204 8.87 11.34 15.14
C TRP A 204 8.83 11.60 16.67
N PRO A 205 8.86 12.87 17.09
CA PRO A 205 8.65 13.17 18.50
C PRO A 205 7.33 12.60 19.01
N VAL A 206 7.34 12.04 20.20
CA VAL A 206 6.12 11.55 20.85
C VAL A 206 5.19 12.74 21.14
N PRO A 207 3.94 12.75 20.62
CA PRO A 207 3.00 13.84 20.88
C PRO A 207 2.70 14.01 22.37
N SER A 208 2.65 15.24 22.86
CA SER A 208 2.24 15.52 24.25
C SER A 208 0.76 15.24 24.47
N GLN A 209 -0.08 15.51 23.47
CA GLN A 209 -1.51 15.25 23.52
C GLN A 209 -1.79 13.78 23.21
N ARG A 210 -2.41 13.06 24.16
CA ARG A 210 -2.72 11.62 24.04
C ARG A 210 -3.98 11.37 23.23
N VAL A 211 -4.95 12.26 23.28
CA VAL A 211 -6.21 12.18 22.54
C VAL A 211 -6.44 13.52 21.83
N GLU A 212 -6.63 13.46 20.54
CA GLU A 212 -6.89 14.64 19.70
C GLU A 212 -8.07 14.33 18.77
N ARG A 213 -9.15 15.14 18.86
CA ARG A 213 -10.22 15.10 17.88
C ARG A 213 -9.99 16.20 16.85
N ARG A 214 -9.81 15.82 15.60
CA ARG A 214 -9.54 16.75 14.50
C ARG A 214 -10.83 17.21 13.83
N GLY A 215 -10.72 18.27 13.02
CA GLY A 215 -11.85 18.87 12.30
C GLY A 215 -12.51 17.94 11.28
N ASP A 216 -11.85 16.85 10.87
CA ASP A 216 -12.39 15.79 10.03
C ASP A 216 -13.30 14.81 10.79
N GLY A 217 -13.48 14.99 12.09
CA GLY A 217 -14.28 14.13 12.96
C GLY A 217 -13.57 12.86 13.42
N ILE A 218 -12.30 12.67 13.07
CA ILE A 218 -11.50 11.51 13.47
C ILE A 218 -10.85 11.78 14.83
N THR A 219 -10.87 10.79 15.71
CA THR A 219 -10.17 10.82 17.00
C THR A 219 -8.83 10.12 16.86
N TYR A 220 -7.75 10.82 17.24
CA TYR A 220 -6.39 10.31 17.23
C TYR A 220 -5.96 9.97 18.65
N TYR A 221 -5.47 8.76 18.85
CA TYR A 221 -4.91 8.27 20.09
C TYR A 221 -3.41 8.06 19.94
N ASN A 222 -2.61 8.79 20.69
CA ASN A 222 -1.15 8.72 20.63
C ASN A 222 -0.61 7.97 21.84
N LYS A 223 0.21 6.92 21.62
CA LYS A 223 0.90 6.25 22.73
C LYS A 223 1.88 7.19 23.40
N SER A 224 2.10 6.97 24.69
CA SER A 224 2.94 7.83 25.55
C SER A 224 4.44 7.66 25.30
N ARG A 225 4.85 6.54 24.69
CA ARG A 225 6.25 6.20 24.39
C ARG A 225 6.42 5.71 22.95
N ALA A 226 7.62 5.92 22.41
CA ALA A 226 7.96 5.41 21.08
C ALA A 226 8.14 3.91 21.06
N VAL A 227 7.96 3.29 19.88
CA VAL A 227 8.37 1.92 19.61
C VAL A 227 9.88 1.86 19.32
N ASP A 228 10.50 0.70 19.50
CA ASP A 228 11.90 0.46 19.15
C ASP A 228 12.07 -0.14 17.75
N GLU A 229 10.97 -0.63 17.17
CA GLU A 229 10.93 -1.16 15.82
C GLU A 229 9.70 -0.64 15.05
N PRO A 230 9.82 -0.28 13.76
CA PRO A 230 8.69 0.10 12.90
C PRO A 230 7.89 -1.14 12.50
N PHE A 231 7.25 -1.74 13.49
CA PHE A 231 6.57 -3.02 13.43
C PHE A 231 5.17 -2.92 14.03
N ILE A 232 4.19 -3.46 13.32
CA ILE A 232 2.81 -3.64 13.81
C ILE A 232 2.33 -5.02 13.40
N ALA A 233 1.69 -5.74 14.33
CA ALA A 233 1.25 -7.10 14.09
C ALA A 233 -0.14 -7.36 14.66
N THR A 234 -0.95 -8.15 13.94
CA THR A 234 -2.27 -8.59 14.37
C THR A 234 -2.33 -10.11 14.37
N LEU A 235 -2.75 -10.68 15.51
CA LEU A 235 -3.03 -12.11 15.63
C LEU A 235 -4.40 -12.46 15.05
N SER A 236 -4.51 -13.61 14.39
CA SER A 236 -5.81 -14.20 14.08
C SER A 236 -6.62 -14.50 15.35
N ALA A 237 -7.93 -14.64 15.23
CA ALA A 237 -8.81 -14.92 16.38
C ALA A 237 -8.45 -16.21 17.14
N ASP A 238 -8.00 -17.23 16.43
CA ASP A 238 -7.50 -18.49 16.98
C ASP A 238 -6.03 -18.43 17.42
N ARG A 239 -5.38 -17.28 17.23
CA ARG A 239 -3.96 -17.03 17.52
C ARG A 239 -2.96 -17.94 16.78
N ALA A 240 -3.41 -18.64 15.73
CA ALA A 240 -2.56 -19.54 14.96
C ALA A 240 -1.71 -18.81 13.92
N TRP A 241 -2.12 -17.60 13.51
CA TRP A 241 -1.46 -16.79 12.49
C TRP A 241 -1.20 -15.37 12.96
N VAL A 242 -0.11 -14.82 12.47
CA VAL A 242 0.26 -13.40 12.63
C VAL A 242 0.36 -12.76 11.25
N VAL A 243 -0.30 -11.63 11.06
CA VAL A 243 0.00 -10.69 9.97
C VAL A 243 0.75 -9.52 10.58
N ALA A 244 1.93 -9.20 10.06
CA ALA A 244 2.73 -8.09 10.56
C ALA A 244 3.31 -7.27 9.43
N SER A 245 3.26 -5.94 9.56
CA SER A 245 3.87 -5.00 8.65
C SER A 245 5.13 -4.40 9.27
N VAL A 246 6.20 -4.31 8.47
CA VAL A 246 7.49 -3.73 8.85
C VAL A 246 8.10 -2.95 7.69
N ALA A 247 8.74 -1.82 8.01
CA ALA A 247 9.56 -1.04 7.09
C ALA A 247 10.94 -0.80 7.70
N ARG A 248 11.87 -0.26 6.93
CA ARG A 248 13.20 0.09 7.44
C ARG A 248 13.16 1.26 8.39
N ASP A 249 12.59 2.37 7.93
CA ASP A 249 12.48 3.64 8.64
C ASP A 249 11.14 4.29 8.35
N VAL A 250 10.46 4.73 9.39
CA VAL A 250 9.17 5.43 9.32
C VAL A 250 9.10 6.53 10.38
N GLY A 251 8.17 7.45 10.24
CA GLY A 251 7.91 8.44 11.29
C GLY A 251 7.17 7.83 12.47
N ASN A 252 6.13 7.09 12.17
CA ASN A 252 5.24 6.46 13.13
C ASN A 252 4.63 5.16 12.56
N VAL A 253 4.06 4.40 13.45
CA VAL A 253 3.27 3.20 13.14
C VAL A 253 1.84 3.47 13.57
N TRP A 254 0.84 3.05 12.79
CA TRP A 254 -0.54 3.32 13.13
C TRP A 254 -1.54 2.32 12.55
N SER A 255 -2.75 2.33 13.11
CA SER A 255 -3.89 1.54 12.63
C SER A 255 -5.19 2.33 12.77
N ASN A 256 -6.14 2.02 11.92
CA ASN A 256 -7.54 2.34 12.17
C ASN A 256 -8.30 1.05 12.55
N PRO A 257 -8.98 1.05 13.70
CA PRO A 257 -9.66 -0.17 14.20
C PRO A 257 -10.80 -0.62 13.30
N GLU A 258 -11.46 0.30 12.57
CA GLU A 258 -12.60 0.01 11.70
C GLU A 258 -12.24 -0.98 10.58
N LEU A 259 -11.00 -0.91 10.10
CA LEU A 259 -10.48 -1.74 9.02
C LEU A 259 -9.40 -2.72 9.49
N THR A 260 -8.95 -2.58 10.74
CA THR A 260 -7.78 -3.29 11.26
C THR A 260 -6.60 -3.18 10.29
N CYS A 261 -6.34 -1.97 9.80
CA CYS A 261 -5.24 -1.74 8.86
C CYS A 261 -3.90 -1.65 9.60
N GLN A 262 -2.83 -1.83 8.86
CA GLN A 262 -1.46 -1.79 9.41
C GLN A 262 -0.62 -0.83 8.56
N HIS A 263 -0.18 0.28 9.14
CA HIS A 263 0.59 1.29 8.44
C HIS A 263 1.99 1.48 9.01
N VAL A 264 2.97 1.32 8.12
CA VAL A 264 4.41 1.53 8.33
C VAL A 264 4.97 2.19 7.07
N ASP A 265 4.43 3.33 6.66
CA ASP A 265 4.66 3.93 5.34
C ASP A 265 5.96 4.75 5.32
N PRO A 266 7.05 4.26 4.69
CA PRO A 266 8.32 4.97 4.65
C PRO A 266 8.23 6.22 3.76
N GLN A 267 8.90 7.27 4.21
CA GLN A 267 8.95 8.57 3.58
C GLN A 267 10.39 8.85 3.11
N VAL A 268 10.54 9.29 1.86
CA VAL A 268 11.86 9.55 1.27
C VAL A 268 11.87 10.87 0.51
N PRO A 269 13.02 11.54 0.39
CA PRO A 269 13.16 12.67 -0.52
C PRO A 269 13.19 12.18 -1.97
N LEU A 270 12.69 13.01 -2.90
CA LEU A 270 12.72 12.77 -4.34
C LEU A 270 13.23 14.00 -5.06
N ALA A 271 14.48 13.96 -5.53
CA ALA A 271 15.09 15.06 -6.26
C ALA A 271 14.39 15.32 -7.61
N GLY A 272 14.53 16.54 -8.14
CA GLY A 272 14.14 16.86 -9.51
C GLY A 272 14.92 15.99 -10.49
N ASN A 273 14.27 15.44 -11.50
CA ASN A 273 14.81 14.44 -12.44
C ASN A 273 15.41 13.19 -11.77
N GLY A 274 15.12 12.96 -10.49
CA GLY A 274 15.66 11.88 -9.68
C GLY A 274 14.73 10.66 -9.56
N GLN A 275 15.21 9.71 -8.78
CA GLN A 275 14.48 8.48 -8.45
C GLN A 275 14.56 8.22 -6.95
N ALA A 276 13.53 7.61 -6.39
CA ALA A 276 13.48 7.14 -5.01
C ALA A 276 12.77 5.80 -4.94
N VAL A 277 13.08 5.03 -3.90
CA VAL A 277 12.50 3.70 -3.68
C VAL A 277 12.11 3.58 -2.23
N THR A 278 10.94 3.01 -1.98
CA THR A 278 10.50 2.59 -0.65
C THR A 278 10.03 1.14 -0.67
N GLU A 279 10.22 0.42 0.41
CA GLU A 279 9.79 -0.96 0.57
C GLU A 279 9.12 -1.18 1.93
N ILE A 280 8.08 -2.02 1.91
CA ILE A 280 7.36 -2.52 3.08
C ILE A 280 7.32 -4.05 2.97
N LYS A 281 7.55 -4.73 4.07
CA LYS A 281 7.32 -6.18 4.16
C LYS A 281 6.09 -6.45 5.01
N MET A 282 5.15 -7.19 4.45
CA MET A 282 4.05 -7.80 5.19
C MET A 282 4.37 -9.28 5.41
N LEU A 283 4.65 -9.62 6.64
CA LEU A 283 4.86 -10.99 7.08
C LEU A 283 3.53 -11.66 7.35
N ILE A 284 3.41 -12.94 6.98
CA ILE A 284 2.25 -13.79 7.25
C ILE A 284 2.78 -15.10 7.77
N VAL A 285 2.78 -15.23 9.08
CA VAL A 285 3.51 -16.30 9.79
C VAL A 285 2.52 -17.16 10.57
N ARG A 286 2.62 -18.48 10.42
CA ARG A 286 2.00 -19.40 11.33
C ARG A 286 2.89 -19.54 12.56
N GLY A 287 2.44 -19.04 13.71
CA GLY A 287 3.27 -19.01 14.92
C GLY A 287 2.89 -17.87 15.86
N SER A 288 3.86 -17.41 16.62
CA SER A 288 3.72 -16.39 17.65
C SER A 288 4.12 -14.98 17.18
N LEU A 289 3.80 -13.96 17.99
CA LEU A 289 4.31 -12.59 17.80
C LEU A 289 5.85 -12.55 17.78
N ALA A 290 6.49 -13.34 18.66
CA ALA A 290 7.95 -13.42 18.73
C ALA A 290 8.56 -13.98 17.45
N ASP A 291 7.93 -14.99 16.81
CA ASP A 291 8.37 -15.52 15.53
C ASP A 291 8.28 -14.46 14.40
N ALA A 292 7.16 -13.73 14.36
CA ALA A 292 6.96 -12.67 13.38
C ALA A 292 7.95 -11.52 13.60
N HIS A 293 8.16 -11.09 14.84
CA HIS A 293 9.11 -10.03 15.19
C HIS A 293 10.55 -10.42 14.86
N SER A 294 10.99 -11.63 15.19
CA SER A 294 12.33 -12.12 14.85
C SER A 294 12.60 -12.08 13.36
N ARG A 295 11.60 -12.44 12.53
CA ARG A 295 11.68 -12.34 11.06
C ARG A 295 11.71 -10.88 10.61
N ALA A 296 10.92 -10.00 11.22
CA ALA A 296 10.91 -8.57 10.92
C ALA A 296 12.27 -7.94 11.17
N VAL A 297 12.88 -8.17 12.33
CA VAL A 297 14.23 -7.68 12.68
C VAL A 297 15.28 -8.18 11.68
N ALA A 298 15.25 -9.48 11.35
CA ALA A 298 16.21 -10.09 10.42
C ALA A 298 16.13 -9.49 9.00
N GLN A 299 14.92 -9.08 8.55
CA GLN A 299 14.69 -8.62 7.19
C GLN A 299 14.69 -7.09 7.05
N ARG A 300 14.40 -6.36 8.14
CA ARG A 300 14.22 -4.90 8.13
C ARG A 300 15.32 -4.16 7.39
N MET A 301 16.59 -4.46 7.71
CA MET A 301 17.74 -3.74 7.13
C MET A 301 17.96 -4.02 5.64
N SER A 302 17.29 -5.04 5.07
CA SER A 302 17.29 -5.31 3.63
C SER A 302 16.27 -4.44 2.86
N LEU A 303 15.34 -3.80 3.55
CA LEU A 303 14.33 -2.92 2.95
C LEU A 303 14.92 -1.55 2.59
N LYS A 304 14.32 -0.89 1.60
CA LYS A 304 14.73 0.44 1.11
C LYS A 304 13.78 1.52 1.64
#